data_8c2b6b239e637d9388781eccab4c5506
#
_entry.id   8c2b6b239e637d9388781eccab4c5506
#
_cell.length_a   1.000
_cell.length_b   1.000
_cell.length_c   1.000
_cell.angle_alpha   90.00
_cell.angle_beta   90.00
_cell.angle_gamma   90.00
#
_symmetry.space_group_name_H-M   'P 1'
#
loop_
_entity.id
_entity.type
_entity.pdbx_description
1 polymer ?
#
loop_
_entity_poly.entity_id
_entity_poly.type
_entity_poly.pdbx_seq_one_letter_code
_entity_poly.pdbx_strand_id
1 'polypeptide(L)'
;MVQLRDMTEPDIEDYVRWFTTETEWMKTDAPWEFEGSEEERVTEAATESERAAWTEYYESVRQLPEDATRWKFEIESDGAHVGWVSCYDDLEYVDNPEQTRAVGIDIPVVAAHNKGVATEALRQYLAYLKERGFHTAYTQTWSGNYAMLRVAEKLGFVEAYRKKNHRTVRGEVFDAVTLRLEL
;
A
#
# COMPACT_ATOMS: atom_id res chain seq x y z
N MET A 1 10.29 -4.31 16.30
CA MET A 1 11.23 -4.04 15.15
C MET A 1 10.45 -4.25 13.86
N VAL A 2 10.62 -3.36 12.86
CA VAL A 2 9.93 -3.46 11.56
C VAL A 2 10.85 -4.12 10.56
N GLN A 3 10.33 -5.09 9.81
CA GLN A 3 11.06 -5.81 8.75
C GLN A 3 10.17 -5.95 7.51
N LEU A 4 10.80 -5.88 6.34
CA LEU A 4 10.17 -6.24 5.07
C LEU A 4 10.58 -7.66 4.69
N ARG A 5 9.63 -8.46 4.23
CA ARG A 5 9.86 -9.84 3.80
C ARG A 5 8.97 -10.25 2.63
N ASP A 6 9.33 -11.30 1.94
CA ASP A 6 8.43 -11.93 0.96
C ASP A 6 7.21 -12.53 1.70
N MET A 7 6.12 -12.69 0.95
CA MET A 7 4.89 -13.33 1.44
C MET A 7 5.16 -14.79 1.81
N THR A 8 4.52 -15.24 2.87
CA THR A 8 4.51 -16.65 3.31
C THR A 8 3.09 -17.21 3.24
N GLU A 9 2.95 -18.54 3.20
CA GLU A 9 1.64 -19.17 3.10
C GLU A 9 0.65 -18.76 4.21
N PRO A 10 1.03 -18.62 5.49
CA PRO A 10 0.13 -18.13 6.53
C PRO A 10 -0.44 -16.73 6.28
N ASP A 11 0.26 -15.87 5.54
CA ASP A 11 -0.20 -14.50 5.26
C ASP A 11 -1.46 -14.47 4.38
N ILE A 12 -1.75 -15.55 3.65
CA ILE A 12 -2.97 -15.69 2.85
C ILE A 12 -4.21 -15.46 3.73
N GLU A 13 -4.26 -16.06 4.91
CA GLU A 13 -5.40 -15.93 5.81
C GLU A 13 -5.50 -14.51 6.41
N ASP A 14 -4.38 -13.81 6.58
CA ASP A 14 -4.39 -12.41 6.97
C ASP A 14 -5.05 -11.55 5.90
N TYR A 15 -4.69 -11.74 4.64
CA TYR A 15 -5.31 -11.04 3.52
C TYR A 15 -6.80 -11.36 3.40
N VAL A 16 -7.18 -12.63 3.50
CA VAL A 16 -8.60 -13.02 3.50
C VAL A 16 -9.37 -12.25 4.57
N ARG A 17 -8.87 -12.18 5.80
CA ARG A 17 -9.51 -11.40 6.86
C ARG A 17 -9.56 -9.91 6.54
N TRP A 18 -8.48 -9.33 6.09
CA TRP A 18 -8.38 -7.88 5.82
C TRP A 18 -9.27 -7.43 4.68
N PHE A 19 -9.54 -8.29 3.71
CA PHE A 19 -10.41 -7.96 2.57
C PHE A 19 -11.86 -8.39 2.75
N THR A 20 -12.18 -9.17 3.78
CA THR A 20 -13.55 -9.64 4.05
C THR A 20 -14.14 -9.12 5.36
N THR A 21 -13.46 -9.29 6.48
CA THR A 21 -14.01 -9.03 7.81
C THR A 21 -13.37 -7.87 8.57
N GLU A 22 -12.08 -7.61 8.38
CA GLU A 22 -11.32 -6.56 9.07
C GLU A 22 -11.07 -5.36 8.14
N THR A 23 -12.13 -4.79 7.56
CA THR A 23 -12.07 -3.84 6.44
C THR A 23 -11.98 -2.36 6.83
N GLU A 24 -11.87 -2.03 8.11
CA GLU A 24 -11.86 -0.64 8.60
C GLU A 24 -10.73 0.24 7.99
N TRP A 25 -9.59 -0.36 7.68
CA TRP A 25 -8.45 0.32 7.06
C TRP A 25 -8.79 0.90 5.69
N MET A 26 -9.67 0.24 4.92
CA MET A 26 -10.11 0.67 3.60
C MET A 26 -10.80 2.04 3.61
N LYS A 27 -11.43 2.40 4.73
CA LYS A 27 -12.12 3.69 4.91
C LYS A 27 -11.16 4.88 4.88
N THR A 28 -9.87 4.64 5.03
CA THR A 28 -8.83 5.68 5.04
C THR A 28 -8.05 5.73 3.73
N ASP A 29 -7.80 4.58 3.13
CA ASP A 29 -7.01 4.47 1.91
C ASP A 29 -7.77 4.97 0.68
N ALA A 30 -8.68 4.19 0.15
CA ALA A 30 -9.48 4.51 -1.03
C ALA A 30 -10.96 4.25 -0.75
N PRO A 31 -11.62 5.04 0.12
CA PRO A 31 -12.97 4.75 0.61
C PRO A 31 -14.01 4.59 -0.51
N TRP A 32 -13.79 5.24 -1.64
CA TRP A 32 -14.69 5.13 -2.81
C TRP A 32 -14.62 3.77 -3.53
N GLU A 33 -13.55 3.01 -3.38
CA GLU A 33 -13.43 1.67 -3.98
C GLU A 33 -14.18 0.63 -3.16
N PHE A 34 -14.48 0.96 -1.91
CA PHE A 34 -15.07 0.07 -0.92
C PHE A 34 -16.48 0.51 -0.47
N GLU A 35 -17.13 1.42 -1.19
CA GLU A 35 -18.51 1.86 -0.97
C GLU A 35 -19.56 0.80 -1.39
N GLY A 36 -19.19 -0.49 -1.40
CA GLY A 36 -20.11 -1.62 -1.51
C GLY A 36 -20.65 -2.05 -0.15
N SER A 37 -21.67 -2.90 -0.13
CA SER A 37 -22.21 -3.41 1.12
C SER A 37 -21.16 -4.29 1.83
N GLU A 38 -20.93 -4.07 3.11
CA GLU A 38 -20.09 -4.97 3.93
C GLU A 38 -20.63 -6.41 3.88
N GLU A 39 -21.93 -6.57 3.70
CA GLU A 39 -22.61 -7.87 3.60
C GLU A 39 -22.15 -8.69 2.39
N GLU A 40 -21.82 -8.04 1.25
CA GLU A 40 -21.36 -8.73 0.05
C GLU A 40 -19.93 -9.27 0.20
N ARG A 41 -19.10 -8.64 1.03
CA ARG A 41 -17.69 -9.02 1.25
C ARG A 41 -17.51 -10.20 2.20
N VAL A 42 -18.45 -10.40 3.13
CA VAL A 42 -18.39 -11.47 4.11
C VAL A 42 -19.08 -12.75 3.66
N THR A 43 -19.42 -12.87 2.38
CA THR A 43 -19.98 -14.11 1.82
C THR A 43 -18.92 -15.20 1.71
N GLU A 44 -19.33 -16.45 1.82
CA GLU A 44 -18.43 -17.60 1.60
C GLU A 44 -17.77 -17.54 0.22
N ALA A 45 -18.52 -17.15 -0.82
CA ALA A 45 -18.01 -17.01 -2.17
C ALA A 45 -16.93 -15.91 -2.29
N ALA A 46 -17.12 -14.77 -1.63
CA ALA A 46 -16.12 -13.69 -1.59
C ALA A 46 -14.85 -14.15 -0.84
N THR A 47 -15.01 -14.81 0.29
CA THR A 47 -13.90 -15.37 1.08
C THR A 47 -13.06 -16.37 0.28
N GLU A 48 -13.70 -17.28 -0.44
CA GLU A 48 -13.00 -18.25 -1.30
C GLU A 48 -12.33 -17.57 -2.51
N SER A 49 -12.95 -16.55 -3.07
CA SER A 49 -12.36 -15.75 -4.15
C SER A 49 -11.09 -15.04 -3.70
N GLU A 50 -11.11 -14.39 -2.53
CA GLU A 50 -9.92 -13.75 -1.95
C GLU A 50 -8.82 -14.77 -1.67
N ARG A 51 -9.18 -15.91 -1.04
CA ARG A 51 -8.21 -16.98 -0.78
C ARG A 51 -7.55 -17.49 -2.05
N ALA A 52 -8.32 -17.72 -3.11
CA ALA A 52 -7.80 -18.17 -4.39
C ALA A 52 -6.83 -17.14 -5.00
N ALA A 53 -7.20 -15.87 -5.01
CA ALA A 53 -6.36 -14.78 -5.54
C ALA A 53 -5.04 -14.64 -4.77
N TRP A 54 -5.07 -14.65 -3.43
CA TRP A 54 -3.87 -14.54 -2.63
C TRP A 54 -2.99 -15.81 -2.65
N THR A 55 -3.60 -16.98 -2.85
CA THR A 55 -2.85 -18.23 -3.11
C THR A 55 -2.09 -18.15 -4.43
N GLU A 56 -2.75 -17.69 -5.51
CA GLU A 56 -2.10 -17.49 -6.81
C GLU A 56 -0.95 -16.48 -6.71
N TYR A 57 -1.16 -15.36 -6.02
CA TYR A 57 -0.12 -14.37 -5.79
C TYR A 57 1.06 -14.99 -5.01
N TYR A 58 0.82 -15.68 -3.90
CA TYR A 58 1.85 -16.37 -3.13
C TYR A 58 2.67 -17.35 -3.99
N GLU A 59 1.98 -18.19 -4.79
CA GLU A 59 2.65 -19.13 -5.69
C GLU A 59 3.53 -18.42 -6.74
N SER A 60 3.13 -17.24 -7.20
CA SER A 60 3.93 -16.42 -8.10
C SER A 60 5.18 -15.84 -7.43
N VAL A 61 5.03 -15.34 -6.21
CA VAL A 61 6.14 -14.72 -5.46
C VAL A 61 7.20 -15.74 -5.06
N ARG A 62 6.78 -16.92 -4.56
CA ARG A 62 7.72 -17.97 -4.12
C ARG A 62 8.56 -18.55 -5.26
N GLN A 63 8.17 -18.34 -6.52
CA GLN A 63 8.90 -18.80 -7.70
C GLN A 63 9.88 -17.74 -8.24
N LEU A 64 9.85 -16.52 -7.69
CA LEU A 64 10.75 -15.46 -8.15
C LEU A 64 12.21 -15.81 -7.80
N PRO A 65 13.15 -15.60 -8.74
CA PRO A 65 14.58 -15.66 -8.44
C PRO A 65 14.93 -14.73 -7.27
N GLU A 66 15.99 -15.10 -6.53
CA GLU A 66 16.43 -14.32 -5.36
C GLU A 66 16.83 -12.89 -5.74
N ASP A 67 17.39 -12.68 -6.93
CA ASP A 67 17.81 -11.39 -7.46
C ASP A 67 16.70 -10.62 -8.18
N ALA A 68 15.50 -11.19 -8.34
CA ALA A 68 14.37 -10.49 -8.97
C ALA A 68 13.93 -9.30 -8.15
N THR A 69 13.52 -8.24 -8.84
CA THR A 69 12.95 -7.06 -8.17
C THR A 69 11.60 -7.41 -7.55
N ARG A 70 11.44 -7.12 -6.25
CA ARG A 70 10.17 -7.26 -5.53
C ARG A 70 9.37 -5.98 -5.65
N TRP A 71 8.16 -6.10 -6.17
CA TRP A 71 7.23 -4.98 -6.31
C TRP A 71 6.30 -4.83 -5.09
N LYS A 72 6.36 -5.78 -4.19
CA LYS A 72 5.63 -5.79 -2.93
C LYS A 72 6.45 -6.54 -1.88
N PHE A 73 6.36 -6.08 -0.64
CA PHE A 73 6.84 -6.79 0.55
C PHE A 73 5.77 -6.76 1.62
N GLU A 74 5.71 -7.83 2.39
CA GLU A 74 4.95 -7.87 3.62
C GLU A 74 5.69 -7.12 4.73
N ILE A 75 4.94 -6.47 5.60
CA ILE A 75 5.46 -5.76 6.77
C ILE A 75 5.27 -6.64 7.99
N GLU A 76 6.38 -7.03 8.60
CA GLU A 76 6.37 -7.64 9.92
C GLU A 76 6.78 -6.62 10.97
N SER A 77 6.00 -6.50 12.05
CA SER A 77 6.30 -5.65 13.19
C SER A 77 6.18 -6.47 14.47
N ASP A 78 7.30 -6.55 15.19
CA ASP A 78 7.41 -7.30 16.46
C ASP A 78 6.92 -8.77 16.36
N GLY A 79 7.22 -9.41 15.24
CA GLY A 79 6.87 -10.81 14.97
C GLY A 79 5.45 -11.04 14.47
N ALA A 80 4.69 -9.98 14.16
CA ALA A 80 3.35 -10.06 13.59
C ALA A 80 3.32 -9.49 12.18
N HIS A 81 2.64 -10.16 11.25
CA HIS A 81 2.30 -9.60 9.95
C HIS A 81 1.24 -8.51 10.11
N VAL A 82 1.51 -7.29 9.64
CA VAL A 82 0.66 -6.13 9.93
C VAL A 82 0.17 -5.38 8.70
N GLY A 83 0.68 -5.71 7.51
CA GLY A 83 0.34 -5.04 6.26
C GLY A 83 1.41 -5.23 5.21
N TRP A 84 1.43 -4.37 4.21
CA TRP A 84 2.37 -4.44 3.10
C TRP A 84 2.79 -3.07 2.57
N VAL A 85 3.93 -3.04 1.88
CA VAL A 85 4.34 -1.98 0.96
C VAL A 85 4.30 -2.53 -0.46
N SER A 86 3.90 -1.70 -1.41
CA SER A 86 3.88 -2.07 -2.82
C SER A 86 4.30 -0.91 -3.70
N CYS A 87 4.62 -1.21 -4.96
CA CYS A 87 4.76 -0.18 -5.96
C CYS A 87 3.98 -0.52 -7.23
N TYR A 88 3.62 0.50 -7.96
CA TYR A 88 2.89 0.43 -9.21
C TYR A 88 3.46 1.44 -10.21
N ASP A 89 3.18 1.23 -11.48
CA ASP A 89 3.69 2.02 -12.61
C ASP A 89 2.58 2.73 -13.41
N ASP A 90 1.32 2.54 -13.04
CA ASP A 90 0.20 3.32 -13.58
C ASP A 90 0.17 4.70 -12.91
N LEU A 91 0.91 5.62 -13.51
CA LEU A 91 1.19 6.93 -12.93
C LEU A 91 0.68 8.06 -13.82
N GLU A 92 -0.19 8.88 -13.27
CA GLU A 92 -0.51 10.19 -13.85
C GLU A 92 0.49 11.24 -13.35
N TYR A 93 0.88 12.18 -14.24
CA TYR A 93 1.70 13.37 -13.89
C TYR A 93 3.11 13.04 -13.36
N VAL A 94 3.81 12.12 -13.98
CA VAL A 94 5.18 11.77 -13.64
C VAL A 94 6.14 11.95 -14.79
N ASP A 95 7.38 12.33 -14.45
CA ASP A 95 8.49 12.40 -15.39
C ASP A 95 9.20 11.03 -15.43
N ASN A 96 9.59 10.57 -16.62
CA ASN A 96 10.34 9.33 -16.84
C ASN A 96 9.72 8.08 -16.17
N PRO A 97 8.56 7.60 -16.62
CA PRO A 97 7.87 6.47 -16.00
C PRO A 97 8.70 5.17 -15.97
N GLU A 98 9.68 5.00 -16.88
CA GLU A 98 10.58 3.84 -16.89
C GLU A 98 11.54 3.78 -15.68
N GLN A 99 11.83 4.94 -15.08
CA GLN A 99 12.76 5.06 -13.94
C GLN A 99 12.06 5.46 -12.65
N THR A 100 10.75 5.46 -12.65
CA THR A 100 9.95 5.89 -11.50
C THR A 100 9.00 4.80 -11.05
N ARG A 101 8.63 4.85 -9.78
CA ARG A 101 7.58 4.00 -9.21
C ARG A 101 6.76 4.83 -8.24
N ALA A 102 5.45 4.61 -8.24
CA ALA A 102 4.64 5.03 -7.12
C ALA A 102 4.69 3.95 -6.05
N VAL A 103 4.81 4.39 -4.81
CA VAL A 103 4.80 3.52 -3.65
C VAL A 103 3.52 3.70 -2.86
N GLY A 104 2.95 2.59 -2.41
CA GLY A 104 1.81 2.52 -1.50
C GLY A 104 2.16 1.74 -0.25
N ILE A 105 1.38 1.95 0.80
CA ILE A 105 1.48 1.22 2.05
C ILE A 105 0.11 1.07 2.69
N ASP A 106 -0.21 -0.14 3.10
CA ASP A 106 -1.42 -0.46 3.82
C ASP A 106 -1.08 -1.20 5.12
N ILE A 107 -1.68 -0.76 6.21
CA ILE A 107 -1.54 -1.39 7.52
C ILE A 107 -2.93 -1.67 8.08
N PRO A 108 -3.54 -2.83 7.73
CA PRO A 108 -4.85 -3.22 8.22
C PRO A 108 -4.92 -3.36 9.75
N VAL A 109 -3.82 -3.76 10.37
CA VAL A 109 -3.76 -4.03 11.81
C VAL A 109 -3.74 -2.71 12.59
N VAL A 110 -4.88 -2.30 13.14
CA VAL A 110 -5.05 -1.05 13.90
C VAL A 110 -4.06 -0.93 15.06
N ALA A 111 -3.72 -2.05 15.71
CA ALA A 111 -2.75 -2.07 16.79
C ALA A 111 -1.33 -1.64 16.37
N ALA A 112 -1.01 -1.65 15.07
CA ALA A 112 0.26 -1.19 14.53
C ALA A 112 0.27 0.31 14.20
N HIS A 113 -0.88 0.99 14.22
CA HIS A 113 -0.99 2.40 13.88
C HIS A 113 -0.31 3.30 14.91
N ASN A 114 0.14 4.47 14.46
CA ASN A 114 0.79 5.52 15.27
C ASN A 114 2.07 5.10 16.02
N LYS A 115 2.66 3.95 15.67
CA LYS A 115 3.91 3.44 16.23
C LYS A 115 5.14 3.65 15.33
N GLY A 116 4.97 4.38 14.23
CA GLY A 116 6.05 4.62 13.26
C GLY A 116 6.27 3.49 12.25
N VAL A 117 5.47 2.43 12.29
CA VAL A 117 5.60 1.24 11.42
C VAL A 117 5.57 1.65 9.95
N ALA A 118 4.58 2.43 9.52
CA ALA A 118 4.47 2.88 8.12
C ALA A 118 5.69 3.67 7.64
N THR A 119 6.18 4.61 8.47
CA THR A 119 7.35 5.42 8.12
C THR A 119 8.61 4.56 7.99
N GLU A 120 8.79 3.59 8.89
CA GLU A 120 9.96 2.71 8.85
C GLU A 120 9.90 1.72 7.68
N ALA A 121 8.74 1.10 7.44
CA ALA A 121 8.54 0.19 6.33
C ALA A 121 8.79 0.87 4.97
N LEU A 122 8.18 2.04 4.74
CA LEU A 122 8.43 2.81 3.53
C LEU A 122 9.88 3.26 3.40
N ARG A 123 10.56 3.64 4.48
CA ARG A 123 11.98 3.99 4.43
C ARG A 123 12.82 2.82 3.93
N GLN A 124 12.59 1.61 4.43
CA GLN A 124 13.28 0.40 3.99
C GLN A 124 12.98 0.10 2.51
N TYR A 125 11.71 0.25 2.10
CA TYR A 125 11.31 0.00 0.72
C TYR A 125 11.90 1.01 -0.27
N LEU A 126 11.94 2.29 0.09
CA LEU A 126 12.59 3.33 -0.73
C LEU A 126 14.10 3.09 -0.87
N ALA A 127 14.77 2.65 0.19
CA ALA A 127 16.18 2.25 0.13
C ALA A 127 16.37 1.06 -0.81
N TYR A 128 15.52 0.05 -0.73
CA TYR A 128 15.53 -1.09 -1.63
C TYR A 128 15.34 -0.67 -3.11
N LEU A 129 14.37 0.20 -3.41
CA LEU A 129 14.16 0.71 -4.77
C LEU A 129 15.38 1.46 -5.30
N LYS A 130 16.00 2.29 -4.46
CA LYS A 130 17.26 2.97 -4.80
C LYS A 130 18.37 1.99 -5.17
N GLU A 131 18.56 0.93 -4.40
CA GLU A 131 19.55 -0.13 -4.69
C GLU A 131 19.24 -0.88 -5.99
N ARG A 132 17.97 -0.92 -6.41
CA ARG A 132 17.53 -1.46 -7.71
C ARG A 132 17.67 -0.47 -8.87
N GLY A 133 18.22 0.73 -8.63
CA GLY A 133 18.52 1.73 -9.66
C GLY A 133 17.39 2.71 -9.95
N PHE A 134 16.34 2.75 -9.13
CA PHE A 134 15.33 3.80 -9.24
C PHE A 134 15.85 5.09 -8.61
N HIS A 135 15.59 6.22 -9.26
CA HIS A 135 16.08 7.54 -8.83
C HIS A 135 14.97 8.41 -8.24
N THR A 136 13.74 8.10 -8.53
CA THR A 136 12.59 8.87 -8.07
C THR A 136 11.47 7.94 -7.66
N ALA A 137 10.86 8.22 -6.52
CA ALA A 137 9.63 7.58 -6.07
C ALA A 137 8.49 8.61 -6.03
N TYR A 138 7.30 8.17 -6.36
CA TYR A 138 6.08 8.92 -6.19
C TYR A 138 5.18 8.21 -5.16
N THR A 139 4.24 8.95 -4.61
CA THR A 139 3.06 8.39 -3.95
C THR A 139 1.86 9.23 -4.30
N GLN A 140 0.73 8.58 -4.56
CA GLN A 140 -0.51 9.23 -4.92
C GLN A 140 -1.56 8.94 -3.86
N THR A 141 -2.21 9.97 -3.38
CA THR A 141 -3.25 9.85 -2.37
C THR A 141 -4.27 10.98 -2.51
N TRP A 142 -5.25 11.01 -1.63
CA TRP A 142 -6.23 12.10 -1.58
C TRP A 142 -5.98 12.99 -0.36
N SER A 143 -6.43 14.24 -0.43
CA SER A 143 -6.14 15.24 0.61
C SER A 143 -6.79 14.95 1.97
N GLY A 144 -7.66 13.96 2.07
CA GLY A 144 -8.24 13.48 3.32
C GLY A 144 -7.49 12.29 3.95
N ASN A 145 -6.51 11.71 3.25
CA ASN A 145 -5.67 10.66 3.83
C ASN A 145 -4.52 11.28 4.64
N TYR A 146 -4.86 11.87 5.77
CA TYR A 146 -3.89 12.55 6.64
C TYR A 146 -2.77 11.63 7.15
N ALA A 147 -3.06 10.32 7.26
CA ALA A 147 -2.07 9.34 7.70
C ALA A 147 -0.96 9.22 6.66
N MET A 148 -1.31 9.00 5.39
CA MET A 148 -0.34 8.90 4.30
C MET A 148 0.41 10.21 4.08
N LEU A 149 -0.28 11.37 4.11
CA LEU A 149 0.35 12.67 3.96
C LEU A 149 1.42 12.93 5.04
N ARG A 150 1.17 12.55 6.30
CA ARG A 150 2.16 12.66 7.39
C ARG A 150 3.34 11.71 7.22
N VAL A 151 3.11 10.51 6.72
CA VAL A 151 4.20 9.55 6.44
C VAL A 151 5.08 10.09 5.32
N ALA A 152 4.48 10.56 4.23
CA ALA A 152 5.19 11.14 3.10
C ALA A 152 6.02 12.38 3.52
N GLU A 153 5.46 13.28 4.30
CA GLU A 153 6.17 14.45 4.85
C GLU A 153 7.41 14.04 5.67
N LYS A 154 7.27 13.07 6.58
CA LYS A 154 8.40 12.56 7.39
C LYS A 154 9.50 11.91 6.57
N LEU A 155 9.18 11.38 5.39
CA LEU A 155 10.14 10.76 4.48
C LEU A 155 10.75 11.77 3.50
N GLY A 156 10.28 13.02 3.50
CA GLY A 156 10.80 14.08 2.65
C GLY A 156 10.14 14.18 1.27
N PHE A 157 9.01 13.54 1.06
CA PHE A 157 8.24 13.76 -0.15
C PHE A 157 7.75 15.20 -0.24
N VAL A 158 7.75 15.74 -1.44
CA VAL A 158 7.22 17.08 -1.76
C VAL A 158 6.06 16.97 -2.73
N GLU A 159 5.11 17.89 -2.65
CA GLU A 159 3.98 17.91 -3.57
C GLU A 159 4.46 18.25 -4.98
N ALA A 160 4.21 17.35 -5.93
CA ALA A 160 4.53 17.49 -7.33
C ALA A 160 3.31 17.96 -8.13
N TYR A 161 2.12 17.46 -7.80
CA TYR A 161 0.89 17.80 -8.49
C TYR A 161 -0.33 17.68 -7.56
N ARG A 162 -1.31 18.55 -7.80
CA ARG A 162 -2.60 18.52 -7.10
C ARG A 162 -3.74 18.75 -8.06
N LYS A 163 -4.65 17.80 -8.18
CA LYS A 163 -5.92 17.95 -8.89
C LYS A 163 -7.01 18.34 -7.91
N LYS A 164 -7.43 19.59 -7.96
CA LYS A 164 -8.46 20.12 -7.05
C LYS A 164 -9.85 19.54 -7.34
N ASN A 165 -10.63 19.39 -6.28
CA ASN A 165 -12.03 18.95 -6.34
C ASN A 165 -12.18 17.62 -7.11
N HIS A 166 -11.28 16.69 -6.88
CA HIS A 166 -11.22 15.47 -7.66
C HIS A 166 -12.28 14.45 -7.26
N ARG A 167 -12.58 14.34 -5.97
CA ARG A 167 -13.52 13.34 -5.44
C ARG A 167 -14.38 13.90 -4.32
N THR A 168 -15.59 13.38 -4.22
CA THR A 168 -16.45 13.57 -3.04
C THR A 168 -16.39 12.31 -2.19
N VAL A 169 -16.05 12.45 -0.92
CA VAL A 169 -16.03 11.37 0.07
C VAL A 169 -16.89 11.79 1.25
N ARG A 170 -17.93 11.03 1.58
CA ARG A 170 -18.85 11.30 2.69
C ARG A 170 -19.43 12.72 2.65
N GLY A 171 -19.71 13.23 1.44
CA GLY A 171 -20.29 14.56 1.23
C GLY A 171 -19.30 15.74 1.22
N GLU A 172 -18.02 15.49 1.47
CA GLU A 172 -16.96 16.48 1.40
C GLU A 172 -16.12 16.31 0.14
N VAL A 173 -15.63 17.41 -0.43
CA VAL A 173 -14.86 17.43 -1.67
C VAL A 173 -13.37 17.46 -1.34
N PHE A 174 -12.62 16.54 -1.94
CA PHE A 174 -11.19 16.37 -1.73
C PHE A 174 -10.38 16.43 -3.03
N ASP A 175 -9.11 16.77 -2.90
CA ASP A 175 -8.16 16.83 -3.98
C ASP A 175 -7.45 15.47 -4.14
N ALA A 176 -6.99 15.14 -5.37
CA ALA A 176 -5.95 14.15 -5.56
C ALA A 176 -4.58 14.82 -5.43
N VAL A 177 -3.67 14.17 -4.74
CA VAL A 177 -2.33 14.69 -4.43
C VAL A 177 -1.29 13.69 -4.91
N THR A 178 -0.36 14.15 -5.75
CA THR A 178 0.83 13.39 -6.15
C THR A 178 2.05 14.00 -5.47
N LEU A 179 2.76 13.19 -4.73
CA LEU A 179 3.97 13.56 -4.00
C LEU A 179 5.17 12.87 -4.63
N ARG A 180 6.34 13.52 -4.60
CA ARG A 180 7.58 13.08 -5.23
C ARG A 180 8.74 13.11 -4.25
N LEU A 181 9.63 12.12 -4.36
CA LEU A 181 10.88 12.03 -3.61
C LEU A 181 12.01 11.64 -4.55
N GLU A 182 13.15 12.33 -4.46
CA GLU A 182 14.43 11.85 -5.01
C GLU A 182 15.04 10.79 -4.08
N LEU A 183 15.40 9.63 -4.64
CA LEU A 183 15.94 8.48 -3.91
C LEU A 183 17.45 8.57 -3.68
#